data_8a930b0c8df16fa31a5a936b4493dde9
#
_entry.id   8a930b0c8df16fa31a5a936b4493dde9
#
_cell.length_a   1.000
_cell.length_b   1.000
_cell.length_c   1.000
_cell.angle_alpha   90.00
_cell.angle_beta   90.00
_cell.angle_gamma   90.00
#
_symmetry.space_group_name_H-M   'P 1'
#
loop_
_entity.id
_entity.type
_entity.pdbx_description
1 polymer ?
#
loop_
_entity_poly.entity_id
_entity_poly.type
_entity_poly.pdbx_seq_one_letter_code
_entity_poly.pdbx_strand_id
1 'polypeptide(L)'
;MGHLGGGGERDIARSSTVQLPIWLVYAVVLSDWADMIMPPAFGSKVRNALKAEPCSVRLSALVGAGGLWYGFGKTIMEMLDKKQEMSDLLTTTFRKRLVEVIDQAQHFAALGPAGGVGPSGDSAQSFREGLDATERELFALAQEGSKRMKRWYEESDKARR
;
A
#
# COMPACT_ATOMS: atom_id res chain seq x y z
N MET A 1 27.49 21.18 3.46
CA MET A 1 26.14 20.80 2.98
C MET A 1 25.49 21.86 2.07
N GLY A 2 26.27 22.71 1.43
CA GLY A 2 25.79 23.83 0.62
C GLY A 2 25.17 23.52 -0.74
N HIS A 3 25.14 22.27 -1.19
CA HIS A 3 24.74 21.95 -2.59
C HIS A 3 23.35 21.33 -2.76
N LEU A 4 22.59 21.14 -1.70
CA LEU A 4 21.27 20.48 -1.74
C LEU A 4 20.07 21.45 -1.82
N GLY A 5 20.29 22.72 -1.76
CA GLY A 5 19.24 23.71 -1.89
C GLY A 5 19.33 24.45 -3.22
N GLY A 6 18.68 23.96 -4.25
CA GLY A 6 18.67 24.45 -5.62
C GLY A 6 19.09 25.90 -5.91
N GLY A 7 20.18 26.09 -6.63
CA GLY A 7 20.45 27.29 -7.40
C GLY A 7 21.03 28.49 -6.64
N GLY A 8 22.23 28.34 -6.14
CA GLY A 8 23.05 29.44 -5.57
C GLY A 8 23.79 28.96 -4.33
N GLU A 9 25.05 29.26 -4.20
CA GLU A 9 25.97 28.86 -3.12
C GLU A 9 25.55 29.41 -1.72
N ARG A 10 24.29 29.17 -1.32
CA ARG A 10 23.79 29.54 0.00
C ARG A 10 23.64 28.30 0.84
N ASP A 11 24.25 28.31 2.00
CA ASP A 11 24.05 27.28 3.03
C ASP A 11 22.56 27.17 3.39
N ILE A 12 22.11 25.96 3.68
CA ILE A 12 20.75 25.71 4.14
C ILE A 12 20.55 26.45 5.45
N ALA A 13 19.59 27.37 5.50
CA ALA A 13 19.29 28.13 6.69
C ALA A 13 18.84 27.19 7.83
N ARG A 14 19.22 27.49 9.06
CA ARG A 14 18.80 26.75 10.24
C ARG A 14 17.27 26.70 10.30
N SER A 15 16.72 25.52 10.60
CA SER A 15 15.28 25.27 10.67
C SER A 15 14.52 25.42 9.32
N SER A 16 15.23 25.39 8.19
CA SER A 16 14.57 25.33 6.88
C SER A 16 14.09 23.91 6.57
N THR A 17 12.96 23.81 5.86
CA THR A 17 12.44 22.50 5.38
C THR A 17 13.02 22.22 4.00
N VAL A 18 13.60 21.04 3.83
CA VAL A 18 14.21 20.58 2.57
C VAL A 18 13.57 19.26 2.16
N GLN A 19 13.29 19.10 0.86
CA GLN A 19 12.83 17.86 0.30
C GLN A 19 14.03 17.03 -0.16
N LEU A 20 14.16 15.82 0.40
CA LEU A 20 15.26 14.91 0.10
C LEU A 20 14.71 13.55 -0.34
N PRO A 21 15.41 12.83 -1.21
CA PRO A 21 15.10 11.42 -1.50
C PRO A 21 15.18 10.57 -0.23
N ILE A 22 14.30 9.59 -0.09
CA ILE A 22 14.18 8.79 1.15
C ILE A 22 15.49 8.11 1.56
N TRP A 23 16.28 7.64 0.61
CA TRP A 23 17.58 7.02 0.89
C TRP A 23 18.59 7.99 1.53
N LEU A 24 18.50 9.29 1.22
CA LEU A 24 19.34 10.31 1.82
C LEU A 24 18.76 10.76 3.18
N VAL A 25 17.42 10.85 3.29
CA VAL A 25 16.74 11.17 4.56
C VAL A 25 17.15 10.17 5.64
N TYR A 26 17.22 8.89 5.31
CA TYR A 26 17.64 7.85 6.23
C TYR A 26 19.02 8.16 6.86
N ALA A 27 20.01 8.49 6.04
CA ALA A 27 21.36 8.84 6.52
C ALA A 27 21.37 10.12 7.37
N VAL A 28 20.63 11.15 6.98
CA VAL A 28 20.58 12.46 7.65
C VAL A 28 19.89 12.37 9.01
N VAL A 29 18.79 11.62 9.10
CA VAL A 29 18.05 11.43 10.35
C VAL A 29 18.83 10.55 11.34
N LEU A 30 19.44 9.45 10.88
CA LEU A 30 20.27 8.61 11.74
C LEU A 30 21.52 9.32 12.27
N SER A 31 22.02 10.33 11.54
CA SER A 31 23.17 11.15 11.99
C SER A 31 22.73 12.31 12.89
N ASP A 32 21.47 12.42 13.24
CA ASP A 32 20.89 13.47 14.07
C ASP A 32 21.16 14.92 13.51
N TRP A 33 21.24 15.01 12.18
CA TRP A 33 21.46 16.31 11.51
C TRP A 33 20.16 17.06 11.19
N ALA A 34 19.04 16.36 11.11
CA ALA A 34 17.73 16.91 10.87
C ALA A 34 16.61 16.00 11.36
N ASP A 35 15.46 16.61 11.68
CA ASP A 35 14.25 15.92 12.03
C ASP A 35 13.43 15.58 10.78
N MET A 36 12.81 14.42 10.76
CA MET A 36 11.92 14.03 9.67
C MET A 36 10.50 14.55 9.89
N ILE A 37 9.99 15.29 8.93
CA ILE A 37 8.56 15.63 8.87
C ILE A 37 7.80 14.43 8.28
N MET A 38 6.77 13.95 9.00
CA MET A 38 5.96 12.82 8.55
C MET A 38 5.34 13.08 7.18
N PRO A 39 5.59 12.21 6.18
CA PRO A 39 4.99 12.36 4.86
C PRO A 39 3.46 12.33 4.89
N PRO A 40 2.77 13.07 4.01
CA PRO A 40 1.30 13.14 3.97
C PRO A 40 0.61 11.77 3.87
N ALA A 41 1.27 10.80 3.21
CA ALA A 41 0.80 9.42 3.08
C ALA A 41 0.61 8.70 4.43
N PHE A 42 1.26 9.16 5.50
CA PHE A 42 1.16 8.65 6.88
C PHE A 42 0.72 9.72 7.87
N GLY A 43 0.24 10.86 7.38
CA GLY A 43 -0.27 11.96 8.20
C GLY A 43 -1.57 11.58 8.95
N SER A 44 -1.98 12.43 9.88
CA SER A 44 -3.16 12.21 10.74
C SER A 44 -4.44 11.99 9.94
N LYS A 45 -4.63 12.70 8.83
CA LYS A 45 -5.80 12.55 7.94
C LYS A 45 -5.90 11.13 7.38
N VAL A 46 -4.81 10.60 6.83
CA VAL A 46 -4.78 9.24 6.28
C VAL A 46 -4.94 8.19 7.39
N ARG A 47 -4.25 8.38 8.53
CA ARG A 47 -4.39 7.47 9.68
C ARG A 47 -5.83 7.39 10.19
N ASN A 48 -6.52 8.52 10.27
CA ASN A 48 -7.93 8.55 10.71
C ASN A 48 -8.85 7.89 9.69
N ALA A 49 -8.63 8.11 8.39
CA ALA A 49 -9.39 7.44 7.33
C ALA A 49 -9.20 5.91 7.37
N LEU A 50 -7.96 5.44 7.54
CA LEU A 50 -7.64 4.00 7.67
C LEU A 50 -8.22 3.37 8.94
N LYS A 51 -8.32 4.11 10.04
CA LYS A 51 -8.99 3.62 11.27
C LYS A 51 -10.49 3.48 11.09
N ALA A 52 -11.13 4.42 10.39
CA ALA A 52 -12.55 4.41 10.13
C ALA A 52 -12.96 3.33 9.13
N GLU A 53 -12.42 3.39 7.92
CA GLU A 53 -12.77 2.49 6.81
C GLU A 53 -11.53 2.20 5.94
N PRO A 54 -10.74 1.16 6.27
CA PRO A 54 -9.51 0.87 5.54
C PRO A 54 -9.73 0.56 4.06
N CYS A 55 -10.86 -0.09 3.71
CA CYS A 55 -11.14 -0.52 2.35
C CYS A 55 -11.52 0.63 1.42
N SER A 56 -11.97 1.77 1.95
CA SER A 56 -12.30 2.96 1.18
C SER A 56 -11.06 3.77 0.74
N VAL A 57 -9.90 3.54 1.38
CA VAL A 57 -8.68 4.29 1.10
C VAL A 57 -7.90 3.69 -0.06
N ARG A 58 -7.60 4.50 -1.07
CA ARG A 58 -6.79 4.10 -2.23
C ARG A 58 -5.30 4.22 -1.89
N LEU A 59 -4.70 3.13 -1.38
CA LEU A 59 -3.31 3.12 -0.94
C LEU A 59 -2.33 3.40 -2.08
N SER A 60 -2.62 2.89 -3.30
CA SER A 60 -1.81 3.14 -4.49
C SER A 60 -1.67 4.63 -4.85
N ALA A 61 -2.66 5.45 -4.49
CA ALA A 61 -2.65 6.88 -4.77
C ALA A 61 -1.85 7.71 -3.74
N LEU A 62 -1.51 7.13 -2.59
CA LEU A 62 -0.85 7.85 -1.50
C LEU A 62 0.66 8.02 -1.68
N VAL A 63 1.31 7.14 -2.44
CA VAL A 63 2.78 7.03 -2.52
C VAL A 63 3.34 7.09 -3.95
N GLY A 64 2.60 7.63 -4.89
CA GLY A 64 3.08 7.83 -6.27
C GLY A 64 3.27 6.54 -7.07
N ALA A 65 4.13 6.60 -8.08
CA ALA A 65 4.33 5.49 -9.02
C ALA A 65 4.82 4.22 -8.31
N GLY A 66 4.12 3.11 -8.56
CA GLY A 66 4.41 1.80 -7.97
C GLY A 66 3.49 1.40 -6.81
N GLY A 67 2.90 2.36 -6.08
CA GLY A 67 1.93 2.08 -5.02
C GLY A 67 2.47 1.22 -3.88
N LEU A 68 3.72 1.41 -3.47
CA LEU A 68 4.40 0.64 -2.41
C LEU A 68 4.17 1.28 -1.03
N TRP A 69 2.91 1.47 -0.63
CA TRP A 69 2.57 2.14 0.62
C TRP A 69 3.08 1.37 1.86
N TYR A 70 2.91 0.05 1.91
CA TYR A 70 3.42 -0.77 3.01
C TYR A 70 4.95 -0.77 3.07
N GLY A 71 5.61 -0.90 1.92
CA GLY A 71 7.07 -0.85 1.84
C GLY A 71 7.63 0.49 2.30
N PHE A 72 7.02 1.59 1.85
CA PHE A 72 7.40 2.94 2.26
C PHE A 72 7.15 3.17 3.76
N GLY A 73 6.01 2.70 4.28
CA GLY A 73 5.70 2.76 5.71
C GLY A 73 6.71 2.00 6.57
N LYS A 74 7.19 0.84 6.09
CA LYS A 74 8.25 0.08 6.76
C LYS A 74 9.56 0.87 6.81
N THR A 75 9.97 1.47 5.71
CA THR A 75 11.19 2.31 5.67
C THR A 75 11.09 3.50 6.62
N ILE A 76 9.92 4.18 6.66
CA ILE A 76 9.69 5.29 7.60
C ILE A 76 9.73 4.78 9.05
N MET A 77 9.11 3.64 9.32
CA MET A 77 9.09 3.06 10.67
C MET A 77 10.51 2.81 11.21
N GLU A 78 11.46 2.43 10.33
CA GLU A 78 12.86 2.21 10.72
C GLU A 78 13.55 3.50 11.20
N MET A 79 13.10 4.66 10.74
CA MET A 79 13.61 5.99 11.10
C MET A 79 12.89 6.64 12.29
N LEU A 80 11.79 6.05 12.77
CA LEU A 80 11.00 6.60 13.87
C LEU A 80 11.44 6.04 15.22
N ASP A 81 11.41 6.88 16.24
CA ASP A 81 11.60 6.43 17.64
C ASP A 81 10.44 5.55 18.11
N LYS A 82 9.20 5.95 17.78
CA LYS A 82 7.98 5.24 18.14
C LYS A 82 7.53 4.29 17.04
N LYS A 83 8.28 3.21 16.84
CA LYS A 83 8.03 2.21 15.79
C LYS A 83 6.69 1.47 15.94
N GLN A 84 6.23 1.29 17.18
CA GLN A 84 5.04 0.49 17.47
C GLN A 84 3.77 1.07 16.84
N GLU A 85 3.54 2.37 16.94
CA GLU A 85 2.35 3.02 16.38
C GLU A 85 2.24 2.82 14.85
N MET A 86 3.37 2.92 14.15
CA MET A 86 3.42 2.71 12.70
C MET A 86 3.24 1.23 12.36
N SER A 87 3.88 0.34 13.10
CA SER A 87 3.73 -1.11 12.95
C SER A 87 2.27 -1.55 13.11
N ASP A 88 1.60 -1.05 14.15
CA ASP A 88 0.18 -1.34 14.41
C ASP A 88 -0.72 -0.81 13.31
N LEU A 89 -0.45 0.40 12.81
CA LEU A 89 -1.18 0.98 11.68
C LEU A 89 -1.05 0.10 10.43
N LEU A 90 0.16 -0.25 10.03
CA LEU A 90 0.42 -1.06 8.83
C LEU A 90 -0.22 -2.44 8.95
N THR A 91 0.00 -3.12 10.09
CA THR A 91 -0.51 -4.48 10.34
C THR A 91 -2.03 -4.51 10.40
N THR A 92 -2.64 -3.57 11.11
CA THR A 92 -4.11 -3.51 11.25
C THR A 92 -4.76 -3.18 9.91
N THR A 93 -4.20 -2.25 9.15
CA THR A 93 -4.68 -1.90 7.81
C THR A 93 -4.60 -3.12 6.89
N PHE A 94 -3.45 -3.78 6.83
CA PHE A 94 -3.26 -4.97 6.01
C PHE A 94 -4.26 -6.08 6.36
N ARG A 95 -4.40 -6.43 7.64
CA ARG A 95 -5.32 -7.50 8.09
C ARG A 95 -6.77 -7.22 7.71
N LYS A 96 -7.24 -5.98 7.89
CA LYS A 96 -8.61 -5.61 7.57
C LYS A 96 -8.89 -5.62 6.05
N ARG A 97 -7.92 -5.18 5.25
CA ARG A 97 -8.04 -5.16 3.79
C ARG A 97 -7.85 -6.53 3.15
N LEU A 98 -7.03 -7.40 3.76
CA LEU A 98 -6.72 -8.73 3.23
C LEU A 98 -7.98 -9.58 3.00
N VAL A 99 -8.94 -9.50 3.89
CA VAL A 99 -10.21 -10.23 3.76
C VAL A 99 -10.92 -9.82 2.47
N GLU A 100 -11.05 -8.52 2.22
CA GLU A 100 -11.68 -7.98 1.03
C GLU A 100 -10.88 -8.31 -0.25
N VAL A 101 -9.53 -8.26 -0.17
CA VAL A 101 -8.63 -8.64 -1.28
C VAL A 101 -8.88 -10.09 -1.71
N ILE A 102 -8.96 -11.01 -0.75
CA ILE A 102 -9.17 -12.44 -1.03
C ILE A 102 -10.59 -12.69 -1.56
N ASP A 103 -11.61 -12.10 -0.92
CA ASP A 103 -13.01 -12.27 -1.32
C ASP A 103 -13.24 -11.80 -2.75
N GLN A 104 -12.80 -10.60 -3.09
CA GLN A 104 -12.92 -10.07 -4.45
C GLN A 104 -12.11 -10.88 -5.46
N ALA A 105 -10.91 -11.37 -5.09
CA ALA A 105 -10.11 -12.19 -5.99
C ALA A 105 -10.82 -13.52 -6.33
N GLN A 106 -11.45 -14.16 -5.35
CA GLN A 106 -12.21 -15.39 -5.52
C GLN A 106 -13.48 -15.15 -6.34
N HIS A 107 -14.20 -14.09 -6.04
CA HIS A 107 -15.41 -13.73 -6.78
C HIS A 107 -15.12 -13.48 -8.27
N PHE A 108 -14.05 -12.75 -8.58
CA PHE A 108 -13.60 -12.53 -9.96
C PHE A 108 -13.18 -13.81 -10.67
N ALA A 109 -12.54 -14.73 -9.96
CA ALA A 109 -12.17 -16.03 -10.53
C ALA A 109 -13.40 -16.88 -10.89
N ALA A 110 -14.50 -16.72 -10.14
CA ALA A 110 -15.75 -17.42 -10.39
C ALA A 110 -16.53 -16.86 -11.60
N LEU A 111 -16.52 -15.54 -11.80
CA LEU A 111 -17.30 -14.88 -12.86
C LEU A 111 -16.68 -14.99 -14.27
N GLY A 112 -15.39 -15.33 -14.38
CA GLY A 112 -14.67 -15.40 -15.66
C GLY A 112 -14.43 -14.02 -16.31
N PRO A 113 -13.91 -13.98 -17.57
CA PRO A 113 -13.54 -12.73 -18.25
C PRO A 113 -14.71 -11.81 -18.58
N ALA A 114 -15.96 -12.30 -18.54
CA ALA A 114 -17.17 -11.53 -18.74
C ALA A 114 -17.78 -10.97 -17.43
N GLY A 115 -17.02 -11.06 -16.32
CA GLY A 115 -17.47 -10.73 -14.97
C GLY A 115 -18.00 -9.32 -14.79
N GLY A 116 -19.32 -9.27 -14.78
CA GLY A 116 -20.20 -8.38 -14.07
C GLY A 116 -19.93 -6.87 -14.13
N VAL A 117 -20.49 -6.22 -15.15
CA VAL A 117 -20.89 -4.82 -15.07
C VAL A 117 -22.21 -4.77 -14.30
N GLY A 118 -22.17 -4.74 -12.97
CA GLY A 118 -23.32 -4.53 -12.10
C GLY A 118 -23.06 -3.30 -11.20
N PRO A 119 -24.08 -2.73 -10.54
CA PRO A 119 -23.91 -1.56 -9.66
C PRO A 119 -22.93 -1.78 -8.50
N SER A 120 -22.63 -3.03 -8.14
CA SER A 120 -21.52 -3.38 -7.23
C SER A 120 -20.13 -3.35 -7.91
N GLY A 121 -20.09 -3.21 -9.25
CA GLY A 121 -18.83 -3.21 -10.02
C GLY A 121 -17.97 -1.98 -9.75
N ASP A 122 -18.58 -0.81 -9.55
CA ASP A 122 -17.85 0.45 -9.37
C ASP A 122 -17.04 0.49 -8.06
N SER A 123 -17.60 0.05 -6.95
CA SER A 123 -16.90 0.01 -5.67
C SER A 123 -15.78 -1.04 -5.67
N ALA A 124 -16.04 -2.22 -6.21
CA ALA A 124 -15.07 -3.29 -6.36
C ALA A 124 -13.93 -2.90 -7.32
N GLN A 125 -14.24 -2.21 -8.40
CA GLN A 125 -13.23 -1.68 -9.31
C GLN A 125 -12.37 -0.60 -8.64
N SER A 126 -13.02 0.35 -7.95
CA SER A 126 -12.33 1.42 -7.20
C SER A 126 -11.40 0.84 -6.13
N PHE A 127 -11.84 -0.21 -5.41
CA PHE A 127 -11.01 -0.90 -4.44
C PHE A 127 -9.78 -1.53 -5.09
N ARG A 128 -9.94 -2.26 -6.20
CA ARG A 128 -8.82 -2.90 -6.92
C ARG A 128 -7.81 -1.89 -7.46
N GLU A 129 -8.29 -0.78 -8.03
CA GLU A 129 -7.43 0.31 -8.48
C GLU A 129 -6.66 0.95 -7.32
N GLY A 130 -7.24 0.93 -6.11
CA GLY A 130 -6.67 1.45 -4.89
C GLY A 130 -5.70 0.50 -4.16
N LEU A 131 -5.51 -0.73 -4.64
CA LEU A 131 -4.64 -1.71 -4.00
C LEU A 131 -3.17 -1.27 -4.01
N ASP A 132 -2.49 -1.51 -2.90
CA ASP A 132 -1.03 -1.47 -2.80
C ASP A 132 -0.38 -2.53 -3.70
N ALA A 133 0.90 -2.38 -4.03
CA ALA A 133 1.62 -3.36 -4.86
C ALA A 133 1.61 -4.77 -4.25
N THR A 134 1.80 -4.88 -2.93
CA THR A 134 1.74 -6.16 -2.21
C THR A 134 0.34 -6.77 -2.25
N GLU A 135 -0.70 -5.94 -2.08
CA GLU A 135 -2.09 -6.39 -2.18
C GLU A 135 -2.45 -6.85 -3.60
N ARG A 136 -1.95 -6.19 -4.63
CA ARG A 136 -2.14 -6.61 -6.04
C ARG A 136 -1.52 -7.96 -6.33
N GLU A 137 -0.33 -8.22 -5.79
CA GLU A 137 0.32 -9.52 -5.92
C GLU A 137 -0.49 -10.62 -5.24
N LEU A 138 -0.95 -10.38 -4.01
CA LEU A 138 -1.82 -11.31 -3.27
C LEU A 138 -3.15 -11.54 -3.99
N PHE A 139 -3.74 -10.50 -4.56
CA PHE A 139 -4.96 -10.60 -5.36
C PHE A 139 -4.76 -11.53 -6.57
N ALA A 140 -3.66 -11.37 -7.30
CA ALA A 140 -3.33 -12.22 -8.44
C ALA A 140 -3.10 -13.69 -8.03
N LEU A 141 -2.39 -13.93 -6.92
CA LEU A 141 -2.16 -15.26 -6.37
C LEU A 141 -3.48 -15.93 -5.92
N ALA A 142 -4.36 -15.19 -5.27
CA ALA A 142 -5.66 -15.70 -4.83
C ALA A 142 -6.56 -16.07 -6.03
N GLN A 143 -6.56 -15.25 -7.09
CA GLN A 143 -7.26 -15.59 -8.33
C GLN A 143 -6.73 -16.88 -8.97
N GLU A 144 -5.42 -17.00 -9.07
CA GLU A 144 -4.79 -18.19 -9.64
C GLU A 144 -5.10 -19.44 -8.81
N GLY A 145 -5.04 -19.34 -7.47
CA GLY A 145 -5.42 -20.41 -6.56
C GLY A 145 -6.86 -20.86 -6.76
N SER A 146 -7.80 -19.94 -6.87
CA SER A 146 -9.22 -20.22 -7.11
C SER A 146 -9.47 -20.91 -8.47
N LYS A 147 -8.78 -20.46 -9.53
CA LYS A 147 -8.86 -21.08 -10.86
C LYS A 147 -8.31 -22.52 -10.85
N ARG A 148 -7.20 -22.76 -10.13
CA ARG A 148 -6.62 -24.10 -9.98
C ARG A 148 -7.56 -25.03 -9.24
N MET A 149 -8.17 -24.56 -8.15
CA MET A 149 -9.14 -25.35 -7.37
C MET A 149 -10.36 -25.71 -8.22
N LYS A 150 -10.93 -24.76 -8.96
CA LYS A 150 -12.06 -25.01 -9.87
C LYS A 150 -11.71 -26.08 -10.91
N ARG A 151 -10.55 -25.98 -11.55
CA ARG A 151 -10.07 -26.95 -12.54
C ARG A 151 -9.93 -28.34 -11.95
N TRP A 152 -9.38 -28.45 -10.73
CA TRP A 152 -9.23 -29.71 -10.04
C TRP A 152 -10.58 -30.38 -9.74
N TYR A 153 -11.60 -29.64 -9.32
CA TYR A 153 -12.95 -30.17 -9.14
C TYR A 153 -13.56 -30.66 -10.45
N GLU A 154 -13.46 -29.91 -11.52
CA GLU A 154 -13.97 -30.28 -12.84
C GLU A 154 -13.31 -31.56 -13.39
N GLU A 155 -12.01 -31.70 -13.20
CA GLU A 155 -11.25 -32.92 -13.57
C GLU A 155 -11.65 -34.11 -12.71
N SER A 156 -11.81 -33.93 -11.41
CA SER A 156 -12.26 -34.98 -10.49
C SER A 156 -13.66 -35.49 -10.82
N ASP A 157 -14.58 -34.62 -11.20
CA ASP A 157 -15.93 -35.01 -11.60
C ASP A 157 -15.95 -35.76 -12.93
N LYS A 158 -15.08 -35.38 -13.87
CA LYS A 158 -14.92 -36.11 -15.14
C LYS A 158 -14.35 -37.53 -14.94
N ALA A 159 -13.44 -37.70 -13.98
CA ALA A 159 -12.84 -39.00 -13.67
C ALA A 159 -13.79 -39.98 -12.95
N ARG A 160 -14.89 -39.44 -12.36
CA ARG A 160 -15.90 -40.25 -11.66
C ARG A 160 -17.07 -40.70 -12.54
N ARG A 161 -17.17 -40.16 -13.75
CA ARG A 161 -18.18 -40.54 -14.76
C ARG A 161 -17.63 -41.54 -15.74
#